data_d9310f29c7d9246afe59f559267267ce
#
_entry.id   d9310f29c7d9246afe59f559267267ce
#
_cell.length_a   1.000
_cell.length_b   1.000
_cell.length_c   1.000
_cell.angle_alpha   90.00
_cell.angle_beta   90.00
_cell.angle_gamma   90.00
#
_symmetry.space_group_name_H-M   'P 1'
#
loop_
_entity.id
_entity.type
_entity.pdbx_description
1 polymer ?
#
loop_
_entity_poly.entity_id
_entity_poly.type
_entity_poly.pdbx_seq_one_letter_code
_entity_poly.pdbx_strand_id
1 'polypeptide(L)'
;MRRRSLLASPALLLAAPAAAQTLSAADRADIARAEAWLNKLGNLKARFLQIAQGGASAEGTAWISRPGRMRFEYDPPEPLLLVASHGQFFFYDKAMRQPTTVPLSSTPLGILLAEDLRLSGGVTVSRVERNGGFTGITLFRTAAQAEGRLTLVFSDQPTELKQWVVLDAQGRETRVSLYQPEYGGRFANLLFDFNDPRFREELGIQ
;
A
#
# COMPACT_ATOMS: atom_id res chain seq x y z
N MET A 1 61.00 29.33 23.57
CA MET A 1 59.94 28.30 23.33
C MET A 1 58.65 29.00 22.92
N ARG A 2 58.29 29.02 21.64
CA ARG A 2 57.07 29.67 21.11
C ARG A 2 56.02 28.56 20.85
N ARG A 3 54.94 28.54 21.64
CA ARG A 3 53.81 27.66 21.43
C ARG A 3 52.94 28.21 20.30
N ARG A 4 52.82 27.47 19.19
CA ARG A 4 51.87 27.74 18.11
C ARG A 4 50.54 27.02 18.45
N SER A 5 49.54 27.83 18.75
CA SER A 5 48.16 27.37 18.89
C SER A 5 47.55 27.18 17.49
N LEU A 6 47.21 25.94 17.14
CA LEU A 6 46.44 25.60 15.95
C LEU A 6 44.96 25.80 16.26
N LEU A 7 44.32 26.80 15.68
CA LEU A 7 42.87 26.98 15.68
C LEU A 7 42.25 26.04 14.64
N ALA A 8 41.58 24.99 15.09
CA ALA A 8 40.78 24.15 14.24
C ALA A 8 39.40 24.80 14.07
N SER A 9 39.08 25.26 12.86
CA SER A 9 37.72 25.73 12.51
C SER A 9 36.81 24.55 12.29
N PRO A 10 35.62 24.51 12.91
CA PRO A 10 34.63 23.50 12.59
C PRO A 10 33.96 23.80 11.24
N ALA A 11 34.11 22.93 10.27
CA ALA A 11 33.38 22.99 9.01
C ALA A 11 31.89 22.63 9.29
N LEU A 12 31.00 23.61 9.19
CA LEU A 12 29.55 23.40 9.20
C LEU A 12 29.18 22.72 7.88
N LEU A 13 28.85 21.42 7.95
CA LEU A 13 28.19 20.70 6.87
C LEU A 13 26.73 21.18 6.78
N LEU A 14 26.47 22.09 5.84
CA LEU A 14 25.13 22.48 5.44
C LEU A 14 24.46 21.24 4.75
N ALA A 15 23.54 20.59 5.42
CA ALA A 15 22.66 19.61 4.81
C ALA A 15 21.81 20.32 3.76
N ALA A 16 22.05 20.06 2.48
CA ALA A 16 21.21 20.56 1.40
C ALA A 16 19.80 19.97 1.55
N PRO A 17 18.73 20.79 1.46
CA PRO A 17 17.37 20.27 1.45
C PRO A 17 17.21 19.32 0.25
N ALA A 18 16.69 18.12 0.49
CA ALA A 18 16.31 17.19 -0.57
C ALA A 18 15.26 17.88 -1.45
N ALA A 19 15.67 18.34 -2.63
CA ALA A 19 14.78 18.97 -3.59
C ALA A 19 13.70 17.95 -3.97
N ALA A 20 12.44 18.31 -3.76
CA ALA A 20 11.30 17.53 -4.26
C ALA A 20 11.49 17.40 -5.77
N GLN A 21 11.55 16.17 -6.26
CA GLN A 21 11.78 15.87 -7.67
C GLN A 21 10.61 16.45 -8.48
N THR A 22 10.88 17.42 -9.36
CA THR A 22 9.83 17.98 -10.22
C THR A 22 9.42 16.92 -11.23
N LEU A 23 8.13 16.51 -11.17
CA LEU A 23 7.57 15.51 -12.08
C LEU A 23 7.68 15.97 -13.53
N SER A 24 8.27 15.15 -14.38
CA SER A 24 8.37 15.37 -15.82
C SER A 24 6.99 15.24 -16.51
N ALA A 25 6.89 15.63 -17.77
CA ALA A 25 5.68 15.37 -18.56
C ALA A 25 5.37 13.88 -18.69
N ALA A 26 6.40 13.04 -18.82
CA ALA A 26 6.25 11.59 -18.87
C ALA A 26 5.74 11.03 -17.52
N ASP A 27 6.22 11.53 -16.39
CA ASP A 27 5.76 11.11 -15.07
C ASP A 27 4.27 11.44 -14.86
N ARG A 28 3.86 12.64 -15.28
CA ARG A 28 2.44 13.02 -15.24
C ARG A 28 1.55 12.14 -16.11
N ALA A 29 2.04 11.74 -17.29
CA ALA A 29 1.31 10.82 -18.16
C ALA A 29 1.16 9.43 -17.53
N ASP A 30 2.19 8.91 -16.89
CA ASP A 30 2.16 7.63 -16.18
C ASP A 30 1.21 7.66 -14.98
N ILE A 31 1.26 8.74 -14.19
CA ILE A 31 0.36 8.96 -13.06
C ILE A 31 -1.10 8.98 -13.56
N ALA A 32 -1.39 9.71 -14.64
CA ALA A 32 -2.73 9.78 -15.21
C ALA A 32 -3.23 8.41 -15.71
N ARG A 33 -2.35 7.58 -16.31
CA ARG A 33 -2.71 6.22 -16.72
C ARG A 33 -3.02 5.33 -15.51
N ALA A 34 -2.21 5.42 -14.46
CA ALA A 34 -2.42 4.67 -13.22
C ALA A 34 -3.73 5.07 -12.53
N GLU A 35 -4.02 6.38 -12.42
CA GLU A 35 -5.29 6.90 -11.89
C GLU A 35 -6.49 6.38 -12.71
N ALA A 36 -6.42 6.49 -14.03
CA ALA A 36 -7.50 6.05 -14.93
C ALA A 36 -7.76 4.54 -14.76
N TRP A 37 -6.70 3.74 -14.68
CA TRP A 37 -6.82 2.29 -14.48
C TRP A 37 -7.44 1.97 -13.11
N LEU A 38 -6.94 2.58 -12.03
CA LEU A 38 -7.45 2.36 -10.67
C LEU A 38 -8.91 2.82 -10.54
N ASN A 39 -9.29 3.96 -11.11
CA ASN A 39 -10.66 4.45 -11.04
C ASN A 39 -11.64 3.61 -11.87
N LYS A 40 -11.15 2.91 -12.89
CA LYS A 40 -11.93 1.93 -13.67
C LYS A 40 -12.04 0.58 -12.95
N LEU A 41 -11.12 0.27 -12.03
CA LEU A 41 -11.12 -0.98 -11.28
C LEU A 41 -12.31 -1.02 -10.32
N GLY A 42 -13.29 -1.88 -10.59
CA GLY A 42 -14.38 -2.20 -9.65
C GLY A 42 -13.99 -3.39 -8.76
N ASN A 43 -14.15 -4.59 -9.29
CA ASN A 43 -13.87 -5.84 -8.59
C ASN A 43 -12.67 -6.56 -9.20
N LEU A 44 -11.81 -7.06 -8.33
CA LEU A 44 -10.64 -7.88 -8.67
C LEU A 44 -10.53 -9.00 -7.64
N LYS A 45 -10.41 -10.24 -8.12
CA LYS A 45 -9.93 -11.39 -7.34
C LYS A 45 -8.58 -11.79 -7.90
N ALA A 46 -7.61 -12.08 -7.04
CA ALA A 46 -6.28 -12.52 -7.47
C ALA A 46 -5.65 -13.41 -6.40
N ARG A 47 -4.70 -14.22 -6.80
CA ARG A 47 -3.73 -14.78 -5.87
C ARG A 47 -2.72 -13.69 -5.51
N PHE A 48 -2.17 -13.75 -4.32
CA PHE A 48 -1.10 -12.84 -3.92
C PHE A 48 0.07 -13.57 -3.28
N LEU A 49 1.25 -12.99 -3.43
CA LEU A 49 2.45 -13.30 -2.66
C LEU A 49 2.83 -12.05 -1.87
N GLN A 50 2.88 -12.18 -0.55
CA GLN A 50 3.38 -11.15 0.35
C GLN A 50 4.81 -11.50 0.79
N ILE A 51 5.67 -10.50 0.80
CA ILE A 51 7.03 -10.61 1.34
C ILE A 51 7.22 -9.49 2.36
N ALA A 52 7.52 -9.86 3.59
CA ALA A 52 7.86 -8.93 4.66
C ALA A 52 9.33 -8.52 4.60
N GLN A 53 9.71 -7.43 5.26
CA GLN A 53 11.07 -6.88 5.31
C GLN A 53 12.14 -7.92 5.68
N GLY A 54 11.84 -8.87 6.53
CA GLY A 54 12.76 -9.95 6.94
C GLY A 54 12.85 -11.11 5.95
N GLY A 55 12.20 -11.04 4.77
CA GLY A 55 12.17 -12.09 3.76
C GLY A 55 11.13 -13.18 4.02
N ALA A 56 10.41 -13.15 5.14
CA ALA A 56 9.28 -14.04 5.38
C ALA A 56 8.22 -13.82 4.30
N SER A 57 7.70 -14.90 3.73
CA SER A 57 6.70 -14.85 2.67
C SER A 57 5.45 -15.62 3.05
N ALA A 58 4.32 -15.14 2.56
CA ALA A 58 3.01 -15.78 2.69
C ALA A 58 2.20 -15.58 1.41
N GLU A 59 1.37 -16.54 1.09
CA GLU A 59 0.47 -16.49 -0.07
C GLU A 59 -0.98 -16.51 0.37
N GLY A 60 -1.88 -16.23 -0.56
CA GLY A 60 -3.30 -16.30 -0.29
C GLY A 60 -4.13 -15.79 -1.45
N THR A 61 -5.40 -15.53 -1.16
CA THR A 61 -6.34 -14.94 -2.10
C THR A 61 -6.74 -13.54 -1.66
N ALA A 62 -6.69 -12.61 -2.60
CA ALA A 62 -7.11 -11.24 -2.43
C ALA A 62 -8.41 -10.98 -3.19
N TRP A 63 -9.35 -10.30 -2.55
CA TRP A 63 -10.54 -9.71 -3.15
C TRP A 63 -10.49 -8.21 -2.93
N ILE A 64 -10.55 -7.44 -3.99
CA ILE A 64 -10.62 -5.99 -3.97
C ILE A 64 -11.95 -5.59 -4.60
N SER A 65 -12.75 -4.81 -3.90
CA SER A 65 -14.01 -4.28 -4.39
C SER A 65 -14.04 -2.79 -4.09
N ARG A 66 -13.59 -1.99 -5.05
CA ARG A 66 -13.56 -0.54 -4.89
C ARG A 66 -14.95 0.09 -5.06
N PRO A 67 -15.21 1.17 -4.31
CA PRO A 67 -14.36 1.76 -3.27
C PRO A 67 -14.38 1.03 -1.93
N GLY A 68 -13.35 1.22 -1.14
CA GLY A 68 -13.31 0.99 0.30
C GLY A 68 -13.29 -0.45 0.79
N ARG A 69 -13.36 -1.46 -0.08
CA ARG A 69 -13.44 -2.86 0.34
C ARG A 69 -12.28 -3.69 -0.20
N MET A 70 -11.70 -4.50 0.69
CA MET A 70 -10.62 -5.43 0.39
C MET A 70 -10.65 -6.58 1.39
N ARG A 71 -10.34 -7.80 0.96
CA ARG A 71 -10.10 -8.96 1.82
C ARG A 71 -8.84 -9.67 1.37
N PHE A 72 -8.00 -10.03 2.30
CA PHE A 72 -6.84 -10.89 2.12
C PHE A 72 -6.98 -12.08 3.04
N GLU A 73 -7.09 -13.24 2.47
CA GLU A 73 -7.15 -14.51 3.18
C GLU A 73 -5.90 -15.31 2.85
N TYR A 74 -5.12 -15.57 3.89
CA TYR A 74 -3.84 -16.25 3.75
C TYR A 74 -4.04 -17.76 3.74
N ASP A 75 -3.22 -18.43 2.96
CA ASP A 75 -3.19 -19.89 2.92
C ASP A 75 -2.50 -20.44 4.18
N PRO A 76 -2.88 -21.65 4.64
CA PRO A 76 -2.15 -22.32 5.69
C PRO A 76 -0.66 -22.50 5.33
N PRO A 77 0.26 -22.38 6.30
CA PRO A 77 0.02 -22.29 7.75
C PRO A 77 -0.25 -20.88 8.29
N GLU A 78 -0.30 -19.84 7.43
CA GLU A 78 -0.45 -18.46 7.88
C GLU A 78 -1.88 -18.21 8.40
N PRO A 79 -2.07 -17.86 9.70
CA PRO A 79 -3.40 -17.76 10.30
C PRO A 79 -4.09 -16.40 10.09
N LEU A 80 -3.59 -15.57 9.19
CA LEU A 80 -4.04 -14.18 9.06
C LEU A 80 -5.25 -14.02 8.13
N LEU A 81 -6.12 -13.09 8.51
CA LEU A 81 -7.19 -12.53 7.69
C LEU A 81 -7.16 -11.01 7.82
N LEU A 82 -7.15 -10.31 6.70
CA LEU A 82 -7.21 -8.85 6.65
C LEU A 82 -8.44 -8.44 5.86
N VAL A 83 -9.25 -7.52 6.40
CA VAL A 83 -10.44 -7.01 5.72
C VAL A 83 -10.50 -5.49 5.86
N ALA A 84 -10.61 -4.77 4.73
CA ALA A 84 -10.96 -3.36 4.72
C ALA A 84 -12.44 -3.22 4.38
N SER A 85 -13.19 -2.50 5.21
CA SER A 85 -14.58 -2.15 4.99
C SER A 85 -15.01 -1.06 5.97
N HIS A 86 -16.09 -0.34 5.66
CA HIS A 86 -16.65 0.70 6.54
C HIS A 86 -15.62 1.73 7.05
N GLY A 87 -14.61 2.05 6.24
CA GLY A 87 -13.54 2.98 6.61
C GLY A 87 -12.54 2.44 7.64
N GLN A 88 -12.60 1.16 7.95
CA GLN A 88 -11.74 0.46 8.90
C GLN A 88 -10.91 -0.63 8.20
N PHE A 89 -9.78 -0.95 8.79
CA PHE A 89 -8.95 -2.11 8.43
C PHE A 89 -8.96 -3.08 9.61
N PHE A 90 -9.53 -4.24 9.39
CA PHE A 90 -9.68 -5.30 10.37
C PHE A 90 -8.59 -6.34 10.14
N PHE A 91 -7.81 -6.62 11.18
CA PHE A 91 -6.78 -7.66 11.24
C PHE A 91 -7.27 -8.75 12.17
N TYR A 92 -7.23 -9.99 11.75
CA TYR A 92 -7.56 -11.13 12.58
C TYR A 92 -6.50 -12.20 12.47
N ASP A 93 -5.89 -12.51 13.61
CA ASP A 93 -5.02 -13.68 13.75
C ASP A 93 -5.87 -14.84 14.29
N LYS A 94 -6.11 -15.84 13.45
CA LYS A 94 -6.93 -17.01 13.77
C LYS A 94 -6.30 -17.87 14.88
N ALA A 95 -4.96 -17.88 15.02
CA ALA A 95 -4.26 -18.63 16.05
C ALA A 95 -4.39 -17.97 17.43
N MET A 96 -4.27 -16.66 17.49
CA MET A 96 -4.41 -15.89 18.72
C MET A 96 -5.86 -15.52 19.04
N ARG A 97 -6.78 -15.65 18.08
CA ARG A 97 -8.18 -15.22 18.16
C ARG A 97 -8.35 -13.75 18.57
N GLN A 98 -7.42 -12.91 18.13
CA GLN A 98 -7.40 -11.49 18.48
C GLN A 98 -7.70 -10.64 17.24
N PRO A 99 -8.87 -9.98 17.19
CA PRO A 99 -9.16 -8.97 16.20
C PRO A 99 -8.54 -7.63 16.61
N THR A 100 -7.99 -6.92 15.63
CA THR A 100 -7.51 -5.55 15.79
C THR A 100 -8.09 -4.72 14.65
N THR A 101 -8.57 -3.52 14.95
CA THR A 101 -9.14 -2.62 13.95
C THR A 101 -8.44 -1.27 14.02
N VAL A 102 -8.05 -0.76 12.84
CA VAL A 102 -7.48 0.58 12.70
C VAL A 102 -8.21 1.36 11.60
N PRO A 103 -8.30 2.70 11.69
CA PRO A 103 -8.88 3.50 10.61
C PRO A 103 -8.14 3.25 9.29
N LEU A 104 -8.87 3.00 8.20
CA LEU A 104 -8.28 2.83 6.87
C LEU A 104 -7.53 4.10 6.44
N SER A 105 -8.01 5.26 6.88
CA SER A 105 -7.38 6.55 6.66
C SER A 105 -6.01 6.71 7.32
N SER A 106 -5.67 5.94 8.34
CA SER A 106 -4.35 5.95 8.99
C SER A 106 -3.35 4.97 8.33
N THR A 107 -3.72 4.35 7.22
CA THR A 107 -2.83 3.42 6.51
C THR A 107 -2.52 3.93 5.10
N PRO A 108 -1.29 3.75 4.58
CA PRO A 108 -0.98 4.09 3.19
C PRO A 108 -1.89 3.37 2.18
N LEU A 109 -2.34 2.15 2.52
CA LEU A 109 -3.19 1.33 1.65
C LEU A 109 -4.59 1.94 1.45
N GLY A 110 -5.06 2.78 2.37
CA GLY A 110 -6.30 3.52 2.22
C GLY A 110 -6.33 4.42 0.98
N ILE A 111 -5.17 4.82 0.46
CA ILE A 111 -5.09 5.57 -0.81
C ILE A 111 -5.58 4.70 -1.97
N LEU A 112 -5.16 3.43 -2.04
CA LEU A 112 -5.56 2.49 -3.09
C LEU A 112 -7.08 2.26 -3.12
N LEU A 113 -7.73 2.32 -1.97
CA LEU A 113 -9.16 2.03 -1.82
C LEU A 113 -10.07 3.28 -1.86
N ALA A 114 -9.51 4.47 -2.05
CA ALA A 114 -10.29 5.71 -2.14
C ALA A 114 -11.32 5.65 -3.27
N GLU A 115 -12.49 6.25 -3.09
CA GLU A 115 -13.59 6.25 -4.08
C GLU A 115 -13.18 6.99 -5.36
N ASP A 116 -12.80 8.25 -5.25
CA ASP A 116 -12.23 9.05 -6.32
C ASP A 116 -10.72 9.15 -6.08
N LEU A 117 -9.99 8.18 -6.61
CA LEU A 117 -8.56 8.13 -6.40
C LEU A 117 -7.89 9.19 -7.25
N ARG A 118 -7.21 10.13 -6.56
CA ARG A 118 -6.36 11.15 -7.16
C ARG A 118 -4.96 11.05 -6.59
N LEU A 119 -3.99 10.94 -7.46
CA LEU A 119 -2.57 10.94 -7.10
C LEU A 119 -2.01 12.38 -7.05
N SER A 120 -2.85 13.31 -6.56
CA SER A 120 -2.56 14.75 -6.42
C SER A 120 -3.36 15.35 -5.27
N GLY A 121 -3.05 16.57 -4.85
CA GLY A 121 -3.75 17.30 -3.79
C GLY A 121 -3.55 16.66 -2.41
N GLY A 122 -4.48 15.82 -1.98
CA GLY A 122 -4.39 15.06 -0.71
C GLY A 122 -3.31 13.97 -0.71
N VAL A 123 -2.74 13.66 -1.88
CA VAL A 123 -1.65 12.71 -2.08
C VAL A 123 -0.50 13.39 -2.79
N THR A 124 0.72 13.15 -2.33
CA THR A 124 1.95 13.60 -2.97
C THR A 124 2.66 12.41 -3.63
N VAL A 125 2.89 12.49 -4.93
CA VAL A 125 3.79 11.57 -5.64
C VAL A 125 5.21 12.06 -5.44
N SER A 126 6.03 11.24 -4.80
CA SER A 126 7.43 11.57 -4.51
C SER A 126 8.40 11.03 -5.55
N ARG A 127 8.01 9.98 -6.30
CA ARG A 127 8.90 9.31 -7.26
C ARG A 127 8.10 8.54 -8.30
N VAL A 128 8.57 8.57 -9.54
CA VAL A 128 8.13 7.69 -10.64
C VAL A 128 9.37 7.02 -11.22
N GLU A 129 9.37 5.70 -11.28
CA GLU A 129 10.48 4.88 -11.77
C GLU A 129 9.99 3.93 -12.85
N ARG A 130 10.78 3.79 -13.90
CA ARG A 130 10.51 2.87 -15.03
C ARG A 130 11.62 1.85 -15.11
N ASN A 131 11.26 0.59 -15.08
CA ASN A 131 12.24 -0.49 -15.22
C ASN A 131 11.59 -1.74 -15.80
N GLY A 132 12.19 -2.29 -16.87
CA GLY A 132 11.83 -3.61 -17.40
C GLY A 132 10.37 -3.79 -17.80
N GLY A 133 9.70 -2.73 -18.32
CA GLY A 133 8.28 -2.78 -18.70
C GLY A 133 7.32 -2.58 -17.53
N PHE A 134 7.84 -2.06 -16.40
CA PHE A 134 7.05 -1.70 -15.23
C PHE A 134 7.27 -0.23 -14.86
N THR A 135 6.20 0.40 -14.38
CA THR A 135 6.23 1.74 -13.82
C THR A 135 5.85 1.69 -12.34
N GLY A 136 6.78 2.11 -11.48
CA GLY A 136 6.58 2.27 -10.03
C GLY A 136 6.26 3.72 -9.68
N ILE A 137 5.17 3.95 -8.94
CA ILE A 137 4.73 5.27 -8.48
C ILE A 137 4.73 5.27 -6.96
N THR A 138 5.67 5.99 -6.35
CA THR A 138 5.77 6.13 -4.89
C THR A 138 5.05 7.39 -4.43
N LEU A 139 4.19 7.23 -3.43
CA LEU A 139 3.29 8.26 -2.96
C LEU A 139 3.02 8.16 -1.45
N PHE A 140 2.54 9.26 -0.87
CA PHE A 140 2.14 9.35 0.53
C PHE A 140 1.02 10.38 0.70
N ARG A 141 0.32 10.36 1.84
CA ARG A 141 -0.66 11.40 2.17
C ARG A 141 0.05 12.70 2.46
N THR A 142 -0.32 13.78 1.76
CA THR A 142 0.33 15.09 1.87
C THR A 142 0.34 15.60 3.32
N ALA A 143 -0.77 15.44 4.04
CA ALA A 143 -0.92 15.88 5.42
C ALA A 143 -0.32 14.92 6.47
N ALA A 144 0.11 13.71 6.07
CA ALA A 144 0.48 12.63 6.99
C ALA A 144 1.67 11.80 6.46
N GLN A 145 2.72 12.46 6.03
CA GLN A 145 3.92 11.81 5.46
C GLN A 145 4.56 10.80 6.42
N ALA A 146 4.45 11.02 7.73
CA ALA A 146 4.99 10.14 8.76
C ALA A 146 4.22 8.82 8.90
N GLU A 147 3.00 8.70 8.36
CA GLU A 147 2.22 7.46 8.39
C GLU A 147 2.77 6.38 7.43
N GLY A 148 3.72 6.75 6.58
CA GLY A 148 4.39 5.84 5.66
C GLY A 148 4.17 6.18 4.19
N ARG A 149 4.55 5.23 3.32
CA ARG A 149 4.51 5.40 1.86
C ARG A 149 3.91 4.18 1.19
N LEU A 150 3.32 4.42 0.04
CA LEU A 150 2.81 3.38 -0.85
C LEU A 150 3.51 3.50 -2.20
N THR A 151 4.10 2.42 -2.69
CA THR A 151 4.57 2.33 -4.07
C THR A 151 3.64 1.40 -4.83
N LEU A 152 3.01 1.91 -5.89
CA LEU A 152 2.18 1.13 -6.80
C LEU A 152 3.01 0.77 -8.03
N VAL A 153 3.06 -0.50 -8.40
CA VAL A 153 3.81 -0.99 -9.55
C VAL A 153 2.84 -1.53 -10.59
N PHE A 154 2.87 -0.90 -11.75
CA PHE A 154 2.06 -1.30 -12.90
C PHE A 154 2.92 -1.92 -13.99
N SER A 155 2.39 -2.90 -14.72
CA SER A 155 2.93 -3.23 -16.04
C SER A 155 2.57 -2.10 -17.02
N ASP A 156 3.43 -1.89 -18.02
CA ASP A 156 3.23 -0.80 -18.98
C ASP A 156 2.25 -1.18 -20.09
N GLN A 157 2.31 -2.44 -20.56
CA GLN A 157 1.49 -2.94 -21.66
C GLN A 157 1.09 -4.42 -21.43
N PRO A 158 -0.20 -4.68 -21.12
CA PRO A 158 -1.23 -3.69 -20.76
C PRO A 158 -0.94 -3.03 -19.42
N THR A 159 -1.48 -1.83 -19.18
CA THR A 159 -1.40 -1.18 -17.88
C THR A 159 -2.26 -1.96 -16.89
N GLU A 160 -1.62 -2.58 -15.90
CA GLU A 160 -2.27 -3.36 -14.83
C GLU A 160 -1.48 -3.24 -13.53
N LEU A 161 -2.17 -3.12 -12.41
CA LEU A 161 -1.52 -3.18 -11.09
C LEU A 161 -0.99 -4.61 -10.85
N LYS A 162 0.32 -4.72 -10.69
CA LYS A 162 1.00 -6.00 -10.46
C LYS A 162 1.47 -6.16 -9.03
N GLN A 163 1.81 -5.05 -8.39
CA GLN A 163 2.40 -5.07 -7.06
C GLN A 163 2.16 -3.76 -6.35
N TRP A 164 2.14 -3.80 -5.04
CA TRP A 164 2.41 -2.62 -4.22
C TRP A 164 3.40 -2.92 -3.11
N VAL A 165 4.03 -1.86 -2.64
CA VAL A 165 4.94 -1.89 -1.50
C VAL A 165 4.46 -0.86 -0.49
N VAL A 166 4.23 -1.30 0.73
CA VAL A 166 3.92 -0.43 1.87
C VAL A 166 5.18 -0.27 2.69
N LEU A 167 5.59 0.96 2.94
CA LEU A 167 6.53 1.32 3.99
C LEU A 167 5.71 1.94 5.11
N ASP A 168 5.61 1.28 6.26
CA ASP A 168 4.79 1.76 7.38
C ASP A 168 5.49 2.88 8.18
N ALA A 169 4.81 3.44 9.19
CA ALA A 169 5.32 4.50 10.04
C ALA A 169 6.57 4.07 10.85
N GLN A 170 6.79 2.79 11.02
CA GLN A 170 7.98 2.22 11.70
C GLN A 170 9.12 1.90 10.72
N GLY A 171 8.95 2.20 9.43
CA GLY A 171 9.93 1.92 8.39
C GLY A 171 9.98 0.46 7.96
N ARG A 172 8.97 -0.35 8.29
CA ARG A 172 8.91 -1.75 7.86
C ARG A 172 8.30 -1.84 6.46
N GLU A 173 8.98 -2.55 5.59
CA GLU A 173 8.52 -2.79 4.23
C GLU A 173 7.69 -4.07 4.14
N THR A 174 6.56 -3.98 3.46
CA THR A 174 5.75 -5.14 3.06
C THR A 174 5.43 -5.01 1.57
N ARG A 175 5.79 -6.01 0.81
CA ARG A 175 5.55 -6.11 -0.63
C ARG A 175 4.46 -7.13 -0.90
N VAL A 176 3.49 -6.77 -1.73
CA VAL A 176 2.41 -7.66 -2.16
C VAL A 176 2.37 -7.68 -3.68
N SER A 177 2.60 -8.85 -4.27
CA SER A 177 2.51 -9.09 -5.71
C SER A 177 1.21 -9.83 -6.03
N LEU A 178 0.51 -9.41 -7.08
CA LEU A 178 -0.72 -10.03 -7.57
C LEU A 178 -0.44 -10.90 -8.79
N TYR A 179 -1.02 -12.08 -8.84
CA TYR A 179 -0.96 -12.97 -9.98
C TYR A 179 -2.30 -13.68 -10.20
N GLN A 180 -2.52 -14.18 -11.40
CA GLN A 180 -3.80 -14.78 -11.82
C GLN A 180 -5.01 -13.85 -11.54
N PRO A 181 -4.99 -12.58 -12.01
CA PRO A 181 -6.08 -11.66 -11.75
C PRO A 181 -7.34 -12.03 -12.53
N GLU A 182 -8.47 -12.01 -11.84
CA GLU A 182 -9.82 -12.14 -12.38
C GLU A 182 -10.53 -10.80 -12.17
N TYR A 183 -10.86 -10.10 -13.24
CA TYR A 183 -11.51 -8.78 -13.18
C TYR A 183 -13.02 -8.88 -13.30
N GLY A 184 -13.74 -7.99 -12.63
CA GLY A 184 -15.20 -7.92 -12.65
C GLY A 184 -15.84 -8.93 -11.69
N GLY A 185 -17.03 -9.45 -12.05
CA GLY A 185 -17.82 -10.31 -11.19
C GLY A 185 -18.52 -9.53 -10.06
N ARG A 186 -19.19 -10.28 -9.18
CA ARG A 186 -19.87 -9.76 -7.99
C ARG A 186 -19.41 -10.54 -6.76
N PHE A 187 -19.08 -9.82 -5.71
CA PHE A 187 -18.76 -10.43 -4.43
C PHE A 187 -19.92 -10.23 -3.45
N ALA A 188 -20.21 -11.25 -2.63
CA ALA A 188 -21.19 -11.12 -1.56
C ALA A 188 -20.71 -10.05 -0.56
N ASN A 189 -21.62 -9.22 -0.05
CA ASN A 189 -21.29 -8.21 0.94
C ASN A 189 -20.68 -8.83 2.20
N LEU A 190 -21.16 -9.99 2.61
CA LEU A 190 -20.66 -10.74 3.77
C LEU A 190 -19.15 -11.01 3.70
N LEU A 191 -18.57 -11.12 2.49
CA LEU A 191 -17.13 -11.32 2.30
C LEU A 191 -16.29 -10.22 2.96
N PHE A 192 -16.84 -9.00 3.08
CA PHE A 192 -16.15 -7.82 3.61
C PHE A 192 -16.75 -7.28 4.91
N ASP A 193 -17.90 -7.80 5.35
CA ASP A 193 -18.64 -7.23 6.49
C ASP A 193 -18.29 -7.91 7.80
N PHE A 194 -17.15 -7.53 8.38
CA PHE A 194 -16.69 -8.02 9.67
C PHE A 194 -17.57 -7.57 10.87
N ASN A 195 -18.56 -6.71 10.65
CA ASN A 195 -19.57 -6.34 11.64
C ASN A 195 -20.79 -7.28 11.60
N ASP A 196 -21.01 -8.02 10.51
CA ASP A 196 -22.08 -9.00 10.41
C ASP A 196 -21.84 -10.17 11.40
N PRO A 197 -22.80 -10.52 12.24
CA PRO A 197 -22.66 -11.66 13.17
C PRO A 197 -22.26 -12.96 12.48
N ARG A 198 -22.78 -13.24 11.28
CA ARG A 198 -22.45 -14.44 10.49
C ARG A 198 -20.98 -14.48 10.07
N PHE A 199 -20.40 -13.32 9.74
CA PHE A 199 -18.96 -13.22 9.45
C PHE A 199 -18.13 -13.60 10.70
N ARG A 200 -18.55 -13.10 11.86
CA ARG A 200 -17.88 -13.38 13.14
C ARG A 200 -18.04 -14.83 13.56
N GLU A 201 -19.24 -15.39 13.41
CA GLU A 201 -19.56 -16.81 13.68
C GLU A 201 -18.72 -17.75 12.82
N GLU A 202 -18.59 -17.48 11.51
CA GLU A 202 -17.75 -18.25 10.57
C GLU A 202 -16.29 -18.31 11.03
N LEU A 203 -15.78 -17.23 11.63
CA LEU A 203 -14.42 -17.15 12.16
C LEU A 203 -14.27 -17.63 13.61
N GLY A 204 -15.36 -17.98 14.29
CA GLY A 204 -15.37 -18.35 15.71
C GLY A 204 -15.01 -17.18 16.64
N ILE A 205 -15.31 -15.93 16.23
CA ILE A 205 -15.10 -14.72 17.02
C ILE A 205 -16.35 -14.45 17.85
N GLN A 206 -16.20 -14.38 19.17
CA GLN A 206 -17.27 -13.99 20.10
C GLN A 206 -17.36 -12.48 20.28
#